data_e91d1574ffba0e3ff7dd741eb351640c
#
_entry.id   e91d1574ffba0e3ff7dd741eb351640c
#
_cell.length_a   1.000
_cell.length_b   1.000
_cell.length_c   1.000
_cell.angle_alpha   90.00
_cell.angle_beta   90.00
_cell.angle_gamma   90.00
#
_symmetry.space_group_name_H-M   'P 1'
#
loop_
_entity.id
_entity.type
_entity.pdbx_description
1 polymer ?
#
loop_
_entity_poly.entity_id
_entity_poly.type
_entity_poly.pdbx_seq_one_letter_code
_entity_poly.pdbx_strand_id
1 'polypeptide(L)'
;MIKNNYGRIVNIASVSGKDGNANASAYSTAKAGVIGLTKSLGKELATYNIAVNAVTPAGAKTRILDQMSKEHVQWMLSKVPRGRFLEINELSSMVCWLSSEENSFSTAAIFDISGGRSTY
;
A
#
# COMPACT_ATOMS: atom_id res chain seq x y z
N MET A 1 -0.42 19.84 -10.62
CA MET A 1 -0.54 19.97 -9.17
C MET A 1 0.22 21.19 -8.63
N ILE A 2 1.52 21.35 -8.91
CA ILE A 2 2.31 22.49 -8.40
C ILE A 2 1.68 23.83 -8.76
N LYS A 3 1.31 24.04 -10.04
CA LYS A 3 0.68 25.28 -10.51
C LYS A 3 -0.57 25.68 -9.71
N ASN A 4 -1.36 24.71 -9.28
CA ASN A 4 -2.61 24.94 -8.55
C ASN A 4 -2.43 24.81 -7.02
N ASN A 5 -1.21 24.54 -6.57
CA ASN A 5 -0.87 24.29 -5.17
C ASN A 5 -1.83 23.28 -4.50
N TYR A 6 -2.17 22.20 -5.20
CA TYR A 6 -3.02 21.12 -4.69
C TYR A 6 -2.74 19.81 -5.41
N GLY A 7 -2.66 18.74 -4.65
CA GLY A 7 -2.58 17.39 -5.18
C GLY A 7 -2.60 16.30 -4.11
N ARG A 8 -3.12 15.16 -4.49
CA ARG A 8 -3.11 13.93 -3.67
C ARG A 8 -2.69 12.78 -4.58
N ILE A 9 -1.59 12.14 -4.26
CA ILE A 9 -1.06 10.97 -4.96
C ILE A 9 -1.04 9.82 -3.97
N VAL A 10 -1.69 8.72 -4.33
CA VAL A 10 -1.73 7.49 -3.53
C VAL A 10 -1.19 6.34 -4.37
N ASN A 11 -0.03 5.86 -4.02
CA ASN A 11 0.61 4.73 -4.68
C ASN A 11 0.19 3.41 -4.04
N ILE A 12 -0.13 2.43 -4.85
CA ILE A 12 -0.44 1.07 -4.36
C ILE A 12 0.84 0.23 -4.37
N ALA A 13 1.47 0.13 -3.21
CA ALA A 13 2.62 -0.73 -3.01
C ALA A 13 2.20 -2.15 -2.57
N SER A 14 2.90 -2.74 -1.64
CA SER A 14 2.60 -4.06 -1.06
C SER A 14 3.43 -4.26 0.21
N VAL A 15 2.95 -5.09 1.12
CA VAL A 15 3.78 -5.58 2.24
C VAL A 15 5.06 -6.27 1.74
N SER A 16 5.01 -6.91 0.57
CA SER A 16 6.19 -7.53 -0.05
C SER A 16 7.30 -6.53 -0.39
N GLY A 17 6.96 -5.26 -0.56
CA GLY A 17 7.94 -4.20 -0.75
C GLY A 17 8.65 -3.79 0.55
N LYS A 18 8.07 -4.10 1.71
CA LYS A 18 8.66 -3.88 3.03
C LYS A 18 9.43 -5.11 3.53
N ASP A 19 8.76 -6.26 3.51
CA ASP A 19 9.24 -7.48 4.17
C ASP A 19 9.99 -8.41 3.22
N GLY A 20 9.86 -8.20 1.91
CA GLY A 20 10.24 -9.18 0.91
C GLY A 20 9.25 -10.35 0.86
N ASN A 21 9.36 -11.18 -0.18
CA ASN A 21 8.59 -12.40 -0.29
C ASN A 21 9.38 -13.44 -1.08
N ALA A 22 9.58 -14.61 -0.52
CA ALA A 22 10.30 -15.70 -1.16
C ALA A 22 9.65 -16.04 -2.53
N ASN A 23 10.47 -16.32 -3.52
CA ASN A 23 10.07 -16.61 -4.91
C ASN A 23 9.37 -15.44 -5.65
N ALA A 24 9.46 -14.22 -5.11
CA ALA A 24 8.85 -13.03 -5.69
C ALA A 24 9.82 -11.82 -5.67
N SER A 25 11.10 -12.04 -5.92
CA SER A 25 12.15 -11.02 -5.82
C SER A 25 11.90 -9.83 -6.75
N ALA A 26 11.52 -10.06 -8.00
CA ALA A 26 11.20 -8.99 -8.95
C ALA A 26 10.00 -8.15 -8.50
N TYR A 27 8.92 -8.80 -8.02
CA TYR A 27 7.75 -8.10 -7.48
C TYR A 27 8.11 -7.29 -6.24
N SER A 28 8.84 -7.89 -5.30
CA SER A 28 9.28 -7.22 -4.06
C SER A 28 10.14 -6.00 -4.37
N THR A 29 11.08 -6.13 -5.32
CA THR A 29 11.93 -5.02 -5.78
C THR A 29 11.09 -3.89 -6.37
N ALA A 30 10.15 -4.20 -7.27
CA ALA A 30 9.27 -3.20 -7.86
C ALA A 30 8.45 -2.46 -6.80
N LYS A 31 7.88 -3.18 -5.83
CA LYS A 31 7.07 -2.58 -4.76
C LYS A 31 7.91 -1.80 -3.73
N ALA A 32 9.15 -2.23 -3.47
CA ALA A 32 10.11 -1.45 -2.68
C ALA A 32 10.49 -0.15 -3.40
N GLY A 33 10.67 -0.19 -4.71
CA GLY A 33 10.91 1.01 -5.53
C GLY A 33 9.77 2.02 -5.44
N VAL A 34 8.50 1.56 -5.46
CA VAL A 34 7.33 2.42 -5.27
C VAL A 34 7.33 3.07 -3.88
N ILE A 35 7.74 2.34 -2.84
CA ILE A 35 7.89 2.88 -1.48
C ILE A 35 8.97 3.97 -1.45
N GLY A 36 10.13 3.71 -2.05
CA GLY A 36 11.22 4.68 -2.15
C GLY A 36 10.80 5.94 -2.89
N LEU A 37 10.18 5.78 -4.06
CA LEU A 37 9.62 6.90 -4.85
C LEU A 37 8.64 7.75 -4.01
N THR A 38 7.72 7.11 -3.30
CA THR A 38 6.72 7.78 -2.47
C THR A 38 7.38 8.66 -1.41
N LYS A 39 8.38 8.13 -0.71
CA LYS A 39 9.11 8.86 0.34
C LYS A 39 9.86 10.05 -0.23
N SER A 40 10.56 9.89 -1.34
CA SER A 40 11.33 10.95 -1.97
C SER A 40 10.43 12.05 -2.51
N LEU A 41 9.46 11.67 -3.33
CA LEU A 41 8.54 12.62 -3.97
C LEU A 41 7.68 13.37 -2.94
N GLY A 42 7.24 12.68 -1.88
CA GLY A 42 6.49 13.32 -0.80
C GLY A 42 7.29 14.39 -0.07
N LYS A 43 8.61 14.17 0.13
CA LYS A 43 9.51 15.18 0.71
C LYS A 43 9.78 16.33 -0.26
N GLU A 44 9.99 16.04 -1.54
CA GLU A 44 10.22 17.05 -2.57
C GLU A 44 9.04 18.01 -2.72
N LEU A 45 7.81 17.52 -2.54
CA LEU A 45 6.59 18.30 -2.72
C LEU A 45 5.98 18.84 -1.40
N ALA A 46 6.63 18.60 -0.28
CA ALA A 46 6.09 18.92 1.05
C ALA A 46 5.84 20.41 1.29
N THR A 47 6.50 21.30 0.56
CA THR A 47 6.28 22.76 0.65
C THR A 47 5.03 23.24 -0.09
N TYR A 48 4.43 22.37 -0.91
CA TYR A 48 3.15 22.60 -1.58
C TYR A 48 2.03 21.87 -0.84
N ASN A 49 0.79 22.24 -1.08
CA ASN A 49 -0.36 21.46 -0.64
C ASN A 49 -0.55 20.20 -1.50
N ILE A 50 0.53 19.41 -1.61
CA ILE A 50 0.58 18.15 -2.35
C ILE A 50 1.04 17.06 -1.40
N ALA A 51 0.21 16.04 -1.21
CA ALA A 51 0.56 14.87 -0.43
C ALA A 51 0.82 13.66 -1.34
N VAL A 52 1.90 12.93 -1.06
CA VAL A 52 2.28 11.70 -1.77
C VAL A 52 2.43 10.61 -0.73
N ASN A 53 1.55 9.63 -0.75
CA ASN A 53 1.53 8.52 0.20
C ASN A 53 1.45 7.18 -0.54
N ALA A 54 1.77 6.11 0.13
CA ALA A 54 1.54 4.77 -0.38
C ALA A 54 0.75 3.93 0.62
N VAL A 55 -0.01 2.97 0.11
CA VAL A 55 -0.63 1.91 0.90
C VAL A 55 0.09 0.59 0.64
N THR A 56 0.22 -0.23 1.67
CA THR A 56 0.89 -1.54 1.60
C THR A 56 -0.07 -2.64 2.04
N PRO A 57 -0.96 -3.08 1.14
CA PRO A 57 -1.86 -4.18 1.44
C PRO A 57 -1.14 -5.53 1.50
N ALA A 58 -1.69 -6.44 2.30
CA ALA A 58 -1.48 -7.87 2.18
C ALA A 58 -2.44 -8.45 1.12
N GLY A 59 -2.67 -9.76 1.13
CA GLY A 59 -3.61 -10.40 0.20
C GLY A 59 -5.02 -9.84 0.34
N ALA A 60 -5.58 -9.36 -0.76
CA ALA A 60 -6.95 -8.86 -0.84
C ALA A 60 -7.89 -9.92 -1.44
N LYS A 61 -9.12 -9.91 -0.98
CA LYS A 61 -10.17 -10.82 -1.46
C LYS A 61 -10.66 -10.36 -2.85
N THR A 62 -9.97 -10.84 -3.87
CA THR A 62 -10.25 -10.54 -5.28
C THR A 62 -10.33 -11.84 -6.07
N ARG A 63 -10.80 -11.74 -7.32
CA ARG A 63 -10.87 -12.89 -8.23
C ARG A 63 -9.52 -13.58 -8.50
N ILE A 64 -8.40 -12.92 -8.19
CA ILE A 64 -7.08 -13.53 -8.34
C ILE A 64 -6.91 -14.75 -7.41
N LEU A 65 -7.61 -14.81 -6.27
CA LEU A 65 -7.58 -15.95 -5.36
C LEU A 65 -8.16 -17.20 -6.00
N ASP A 66 -9.13 -17.06 -6.92
CA ASP A 66 -9.75 -18.18 -7.63
C ASP A 66 -8.76 -18.86 -8.61
N GLN A 67 -7.69 -18.17 -8.98
CA GLN A 67 -6.64 -18.64 -9.88
C GLN A 67 -5.47 -19.30 -9.14
N MET A 68 -5.50 -19.29 -7.81
CA MET A 68 -4.43 -19.84 -6.95
C MET A 68 -4.83 -21.19 -6.40
N SER A 69 -3.83 -22.06 -6.11
CA SER A 69 -4.07 -23.31 -5.41
C SER A 69 -4.58 -23.07 -3.99
N LYS A 70 -5.35 -24.01 -3.46
CA LYS A 70 -5.84 -23.95 -2.07
C LYS A 70 -4.69 -23.88 -1.07
N GLU A 71 -3.60 -24.59 -1.31
CA GLU A 71 -2.39 -24.58 -0.49
C GLU A 71 -1.75 -23.20 -0.45
N HIS A 72 -1.66 -22.54 -1.60
CA HIS A 72 -1.10 -21.18 -1.69
C HIS A 72 -1.97 -20.16 -0.96
N VAL A 73 -3.30 -20.25 -1.11
CA VAL A 73 -4.26 -19.38 -0.39
C VAL A 73 -4.12 -19.57 1.12
N GLN A 74 -4.04 -20.81 1.60
CA GLN A 74 -3.84 -21.11 3.03
C GLN A 74 -2.48 -20.58 3.54
N TRP A 75 -1.43 -20.73 2.74
CA TRP A 75 -0.13 -20.17 3.07
C TRP A 75 -0.18 -18.63 3.21
N MET A 76 -0.85 -17.95 2.28
CA MET A 76 -1.04 -16.50 2.36
C MET A 76 -1.79 -16.09 3.63
N LEU A 77 -2.88 -16.79 3.95
CA LEU A 77 -3.68 -16.55 5.17
C LEU A 77 -2.87 -16.76 6.45
N SER A 78 -2.01 -17.80 6.47
CA SER A 78 -1.16 -18.08 7.64
C SER A 78 -0.22 -16.95 8.01
N LYS A 79 0.06 -16.03 7.07
CA LYS A 79 0.91 -14.85 7.28
C LYS A 79 0.16 -13.64 7.83
N VAL A 80 -1.17 -13.69 7.88
CA VAL A 80 -2.00 -12.56 8.30
C VAL A 80 -2.57 -12.82 9.69
N PRO A 81 -2.07 -12.17 10.75
CA PRO A 81 -2.54 -12.38 12.12
C PRO A 81 -4.05 -12.17 12.31
N ARG A 82 -4.65 -11.26 11.52
CA ARG A 82 -6.11 -11.04 11.55
C ARG A 82 -6.94 -12.23 11.04
N GLY A 83 -6.30 -13.24 10.42
CA GLY A 83 -6.92 -14.52 10.06
C GLY A 83 -7.87 -14.47 8.86
N ARG A 84 -7.90 -13.38 8.09
CA ARG A 84 -8.70 -13.24 6.88
C ARG A 84 -8.01 -12.37 5.85
N PHE A 85 -8.46 -12.43 4.61
CA PHE A 85 -8.04 -11.50 3.58
C PHE A 85 -8.63 -10.10 3.80
N LEU A 86 -7.93 -9.10 3.26
CA LEU A 86 -8.41 -7.72 3.19
C LEU A 86 -9.65 -7.64 2.29
N GLU A 87 -10.70 -7.01 2.76
CA GLU A 87 -11.87 -6.71 1.92
C GLU A 87 -11.59 -5.47 1.05
N ILE A 88 -12.16 -5.45 -0.15
CA ILE A 88 -11.90 -4.38 -1.13
C ILE A 88 -12.32 -3.00 -0.59
N ASN A 89 -13.45 -2.95 0.11
CA ASN A 89 -13.95 -1.70 0.68
C ASN A 89 -13.04 -1.15 1.80
N GLU A 90 -12.33 -1.99 2.53
CA GLU A 90 -11.38 -1.54 3.56
C GLU A 90 -10.20 -0.80 2.90
N LEU A 91 -9.67 -1.35 1.81
CA LEU A 91 -8.62 -0.69 1.04
C LEU A 91 -9.11 0.59 0.39
N SER A 92 -10.29 0.54 -0.24
CA SER A 92 -10.89 1.71 -0.91
C SER A 92 -11.12 2.86 0.05
N SER A 93 -11.60 2.59 1.26
CA SER A 93 -11.82 3.61 2.30
C SER A 93 -10.53 4.33 2.67
N MET A 94 -9.43 3.60 2.85
CA MET A 94 -8.12 4.19 3.14
C MET A 94 -7.62 5.03 1.96
N VAL A 95 -7.73 4.54 0.73
CA VAL A 95 -7.32 5.27 -0.47
C VAL A 95 -8.16 6.53 -0.66
N CYS A 96 -9.49 6.46 -0.45
CA CYS A 96 -10.37 7.62 -0.53
C CYS A 96 -9.97 8.70 0.48
N TRP A 97 -9.73 8.33 1.73
CA TRP A 97 -9.28 9.29 2.74
C TRP A 97 -7.95 9.93 2.37
N LEU A 98 -6.96 9.13 1.97
CA LEU A 98 -5.65 9.63 1.54
C LEU A 98 -5.72 10.56 0.33
N SER A 99 -6.74 10.39 -0.52
CA SER A 99 -6.98 11.19 -1.73
C SER A 99 -7.83 12.42 -1.46
N SER A 100 -8.40 12.55 -0.28
CA SER A 100 -9.31 13.64 0.09
C SER A 100 -8.57 14.85 0.70
N GLU A 101 -9.28 15.95 0.84
CA GLU A 101 -8.79 17.15 1.53
C GLU A 101 -8.59 16.93 3.03
N GLU A 102 -9.27 15.95 3.64
CA GLU A 102 -9.11 15.60 5.05
C GLU A 102 -7.68 15.15 5.37
N ASN A 103 -6.99 14.55 4.40
CA ASN A 103 -5.55 14.31 4.51
C ASN A 103 -4.78 15.59 4.20
N SER A 104 -4.65 16.46 5.18
CA SER A 104 -3.98 17.76 5.04
C SER A 104 -2.54 17.78 5.56
N PHE A 105 -2.10 16.76 6.27
CA PHE A 105 -0.79 16.75 6.93
C PHE A 105 0.10 15.54 6.61
N SER A 106 -0.49 14.39 6.27
CA SER A 106 0.29 13.18 5.99
C SER A 106 0.82 13.19 4.56
N THR A 107 2.14 13.18 4.42
CA THR A 107 2.86 13.02 3.14
C THR A 107 4.13 12.20 3.36
N ALA A 108 4.68 11.61 2.31
CA ALA A 108 5.84 10.71 2.34
C ALA A 108 5.65 9.48 3.25
N ALA A 109 4.42 9.15 3.61
CA ALA A 109 4.08 8.10 4.55
C ALA A 109 3.65 6.81 3.84
N ILE A 110 3.91 5.70 4.52
CA ILE A 110 3.55 4.36 4.06
C ILE A 110 2.51 3.80 5.02
N PHE A 111 1.29 3.69 4.52
CA PHE A 111 0.13 3.25 5.31
C PHE A 111 -0.04 1.74 5.18
N ASP A 112 0.19 1.04 6.29
CA ASP A 112 0.00 -0.39 6.35
C ASP A 112 -1.48 -0.77 6.38
N ILE A 113 -1.85 -1.76 5.56
CA ILE A 113 -3.16 -2.40 5.60
C ILE A 113 -3.01 -3.91 5.40
N SER A 114 -2.18 -4.50 6.26
CA SER A 114 -1.73 -5.89 6.14
C SER A 114 -2.39 -6.86 7.11
N GLY A 115 -3.28 -6.38 7.98
CA GLY A 115 -3.89 -7.23 9.00
C GLY A 115 -2.89 -7.74 10.05
N GLY A 116 -1.83 -6.96 10.29
CA GLY A 116 -0.77 -7.28 11.25
C GLY A 116 0.38 -8.11 10.68
N ARG A 117 0.39 -8.41 9.38
CA ARG A 117 1.50 -9.13 8.74
C ARG A 117 2.80 -8.32 8.80
N SER A 118 2.70 -7.02 8.60
CA SER A 118 3.81 -6.07 8.74
C SER A 118 3.54 -5.12 9.90
N THR A 119 4.59 -4.60 10.53
CA THR A 119 4.49 -3.78 11.76
C THR A 119 4.96 -2.35 11.57
N TYR A 120 5.34 -2.00 10.35
CA TYR A 120 5.77 -0.62 10.06
C TYR A 120 5.25 -0.12 8.72
#